data_9a8ab4f88190547699d7321bf2aeb1c3
#
_entry.id   9a8ab4f88190547699d7321bf2aeb1c3
#
_cell.length_a   1.000
_cell.length_b   1.000
_cell.length_c   1.000
_cell.angle_alpha   90.00
_cell.angle_beta   90.00
_cell.angle_gamma   90.00
#
_symmetry.space_group_name_H-M   'P 1'
#
loop_
_entity.id
_entity.type
_entity.pdbx_description
1 polymer ?
#
loop_
_entity_poly.entity_id
_entity_poly.type
_entity_poly.pdbx_seq_one_letter_code
_entity_poly.pdbx_strand_id
1 'polypeptide(L)'
;MKYVIGIGGVTNGGKTTLTNRLIKSLPNCCVVHQDDFFKLGVHILQWDLPVFRSACACSNVLLVLFQKPDQIEVGEDGFRQWDVITALDMDAMVNTIRGWSENPVKFAHSHGVNVSPSTEVADPDQQIHILIVEGFLLYNYKPLMDVYNKCYYISIPYGECKRRRSTRQYTVPDPPGLFEGHVWPMYLKHRNEMVESGLDIAYLDGLKSEEGIYSQVYEDIQNTLLNRL
;
A
#
# COMPACT_ATOMS: atom_id res chain seq x y z
N MET A 1 6.53 8.47 19.50
CA MET A 1 6.79 9.11 18.18
C MET A 1 6.04 8.37 17.07
N LYS A 2 5.48 9.08 16.05
CA LYS A 2 4.77 8.48 14.91
C LYS A 2 5.61 8.69 13.64
N TYR A 3 5.76 7.63 12.82
CA TYR A 3 6.57 7.68 11.61
C TYR A 3 5.85 6.99 10.45
N VAL A 4 5.58 7.74 9.37
CA VAL A 4 4.84 7.27 8.21
C VAL A 4 5.78 7.10 7.02
N ILE A 5 5.79 5.90 6.45
CA ILE A 5 6.65 5.51 5.33
C ILE A 5 5.77 5.19 4.13
N GLY A 6 6.00 5.87 3.01
CA GLY A 6 5.40 5.51 1.73
C GLY A 6 6.28 4.53 0.96
N ILE A 7 5.72 3.44 0.45
CA ILE A 7 6.37 2.50 -0.46
C ILE A 7 5.57 2.46 -1.76
N GLY A 8 5.95 3.32 -2.69
CA GLY A 8 5.38 3.42 -4.02
C GLY A 8 6.14 2.63 -5.07
N GLY A 9 5.59 2.56 -6.27
CA GLY A 9 6.31 1.99 -7.41
C GLY A 9 5.46 1.19 -8.38
N VAL A 10 6.12 0.71 -9.42
CA VAL A 10 5.50 -0.01 -10.52
C VAL A 10 4.80 -1.30 -10.07
N THR A 11 3.77 -1.71 -10.80
CA THR A 11 3.15 -3.03 -10.62
C THR A 11 4.21 -4.14 -10.75
N ASN A 12 4.09 -5.19 -9.95
CA ASN A 12 5.07 -6.30 -9.91
C ASN A 12 6.52 -5.90 -9.58
N GLY A 13 6.74 -4.66 -9.08
CA GLY A 13 8.06 -4.17 -8.68
C GLY A 13 8.62 -4.79 -7.39
N GLY A 14 7.76 -5.45 -6.58
CA GLY A 14 8.17 -6.05 -5.30
C GLY A 14 7.79 -5.25 -4.07
N LYS A 15 6.90 -4.24 -4.19
CA LYS A 15 6.43 -3.41 -3.06
C LYS A 15 5.91 -4.24 -1.89
N THR A 16 4.95 -5.11 -2.15
CA THR A 16 4.31 -5.95 -1.12
C THR A 16 5.31 -6.92 -0.48
N THR A 17 6.26 -7.46 -1.24
CA THR A 17 7.34 -8.31 -0.71
C THR A 17 8.20 -7.54 0.29
N LEU A 18 8.63 -6.33 -0.06
CA LEU A 18 9.40 -5.45 0.82
C LEU A 18 8.60 -5.10 2.07
N THR A 19 7.35 -4.65 1.90
CA THR A 19 6.44 -4.28 2.99
C THR A 19 6.26 -5.43 3.99
N ASN A 20 5.99 -6.65 3.50
CA ASN A 20 5.80 -7.84 4.34
C ASN A 20 7.04 -8.23 5.15
N ARG A 21 8.22 -7.91 4.66
CA ARG A 21 9.48 -8.12 5.41
C ARG A 21 9.69 -7.04 6.46
N LEU A 22 9.46 -5.77 6.10
CA LEU A 22 9.62 -4.64 7.02
C LEU A 22 8.68 -4.73 8.22
N ILE A 23 7.41 -5.11 8.02
CA ILE A 23 6.43 -5.29 9.10
C ILE A 23 6.91 -6.31 10.15
N LYS A 24 7.60 -7.36 9.70
CA LYS A 24 8.10 -8.41 10.61
C LYS A 24 9.32 -7.97 11.42
N SER A 25 10.04 -6.94 10.97
CA SER A 25 11.33 -6.52 11.54
C SER A 25 11.27 -5.18 12.26
N LEU A 26 10.26 -4.35 11.95
CA LEU A 26 10.08 -3.05 12.58
C LEU A 26 9.11 -3.15 13.77
N PRO A 27 9.44 -2.50 14.92
CA PRO A 27 8.58 -2.52 16.08
C PRO A 27 7.31 -1.69 15.86
N ASN A 28 6.19 -2.14 16.44
CA ASN A 28 4.90 -1.41 16.44
C ASN A 28 4.51 -0.90 15.04
N CYS A 29 4.69 -1.76 14.03
CA CYS A 29 4.51 -1.44 12.63
C CYS A 29 3.15 -1.92 12.12
N CYS A 30 2.35 -1.00 11.57
CA CYS A 30 1.11 -1.29 10.86
C CYS A 30 1.30 -1.05 9.35
N VAL A 31 0.38 -1.56 8.55
CA VAL A 31 0.35 -1.33 7.10
C VAL A 31 -1.03 -0.89 6.64
N VAL A 32 -1.04 -0.04 5.63
CA VAL A 32 -2.21 0.34 4.84
C VAL A 32 -1.87 0.08 3.38
N HIS A 33 -2.62 -0.80 2.74
CA HIS A 33 -2.48 -1.10 1.32
C HIS A 33 -3.45 -0.25 0.49
N GLN A 34 -2.97 0.46 -0.52
CA GLN A 34 -3.82 1.26 -1.40
C GLN A 34 -4.81 0.39 -2.17
N ASP A 35 -4.45 -0.86 -2.46
CA ASP A 35 -5.31 -1.81 -3.17
C ASP A 35 -6.60 -2.14 -2.41
N ASP A 36 -6.65 -1.93 -1.09
CA ASP A 36 -7.85 -2.12 -0.26
C ASP A 36 -8.91 -1.02 -0.49
N PHE A 37 -8.54 0.06 -1.17
CA PHE A 37 -9.40 1.23 -1.41
C PHE A 37 -9.95 1.33 -2.83
N PHE A 38 -9.84 0.29 -3.64
CA PHE A 38 -10.56 0.28 -4.91
C PHE A 38 -12.06 0.47 -4.69
N LYS A 39 -12.68 1.36 -5.47
CA LYS A 39 -14.13 1.59 -5.49
C LYS A 39 -14.83 0.35 -6.03
N LEU A 40 -15.11 -0.57 -5.13
CA LEU A 40 -15.81 -1.81 -5.44
C LEU A 40 -17.30 -1.58 -5.23
N GLY A 41 -18.11 -2.00 -6.19
CA GLY A 41 -19.56 -2.01 -6.02
C GLY A 41 -19.95 -3.00 -4.91
N VAL A 42 -20.15 -2.48 -3.72
CA VAL A 42 -20.66 -3.26 -2.60
C VAL A 42 -22.15 -3.51 -2.85
N HIS A 43 -22.52 -4.68 -3.40
CA HIS A 43 -23.82 -5.24 -3.07
C HIS A 43 -23.68 -5.94 -1.71
N ILE A 44 -24.11 -5.24 -0.66
CA ILE A 44 -24.52 -5.90 0.56
C ILE A 44 -25.73 -6.72 0.15
N LEU A 45 -25.52 -7.99 -0.18
CA LEU A 45 -26.58 -8.97 -0.06
C LEU A 45 -26.86 -9.00 1.44
N GLN A 46 -27.93 -8.32 1.82
CA GLN A 46 -28.51 -8.38 3.16
C GLN A 46 -29.05 -9.82 3.34
N TRP A 47 -28.12 -10.74 3.63
CA TRP A 47 -28.49 -12.05 4.11
C TRP A 47 -28.80 -11.87 5.59
N ASP A 48 -30.08 -11.75 5.91
CA ASP A 48 -30.62 -11.92 7.26
C ASP A 48 -30.37 -13.36 7.73
N LEU A 49 -29.12 -13.66 8.09
CA LEU A 49 -28.77 -14.89 8.79
C LEU A 49 -28.22 -14.52 10.18
N PRO A 50 -28.93 -14.93 11.26
CA PRO A 50 -28.52 -14.62 12.63
C PRO A 50 -27.23 -15.27 13.08
N VAL A 51 -26.58 -16.06 12.23
CA VAL A 51 -25.34 -16.82 12.54
C VAL A 51 -24.06 -15.98 12.44
N PHE A 52 -24.07 -14.80 11.76
CA PHE A 52 -22.87 -14.01 11.54
C PHE A 52 -22.57 -12.96 12.60
N ARG A 53 -23.40 -12.81 13.63
CA ARG A 53 -23.15 -11.84 14.72
C ARG A 53 -22.08 -12.26 15.73
N SER A 54 -21.62 -13.52 15.69
CA SER A 54 -20.65 -14.04 16.67
C SER A 54 -19.23 -14.20 16.14
N ALA A 55 -18.95 -13.91 14.86
CA ALA A 55 -17.65 -14.15 14.23
C ALA A 55 -16.86 -12.88 13.93
N CYS A 56 -17.22 -11.75 14.53
CA CYS A 56 -16.52 -10.47 14.32
C CYS A 56 -15.43 -10.24 15.40
N ALA A 57 -14.69 -11.28 15.71
CA ALA A 57 -13.46 -11.18 16.47
C ALA A 57 -12.49 -12.23 15.91
N CYS A 58 -11.39 -11.76 15.32
CA CYS A 58 -10.27 -12.54 14.86
C CYS A 58 -10.55 -13.42 13.62
N SER A 59 -10.27 -12.89 12.45
CA SER A 59 -9.66 -13.65 11.36
C SER A 59 -9.71 -12.82 10.10
N ASN A 60 -8.64 -12.89 9.33
CA ASN A 60 -8.64 -12.61 7.91
C ASN A 60 -9.87 -13.23 7.23
N VAL A 61 -11.03 -12.62 7.41
CA VAL A 61 -12.14 -12.84 6.53
C VAL A 61 -11.68 -12.22 5.24
N LEU A 62 -11.11 -13.06 4.38
CA LEU A 62 -11.06 -12.83 2.96
C LEU A 62 -12.52 -12.57 2.54
N LEU A 63 -12.95 -11.33 2.69
CA LEU A 63 -14.15 -10.84 2.06
C LEU A 63 -13.78 -10.88 0.57
N VAL A 64 -14.03 -12.00 -0.08
CA VAL A 64 -14.04 -12.06 -1.54
C VAL A 64 -15.22 -11.20 -1.94
N LEU A 65 -14.97 -9.89 -1.97
CA LEU A 65 -15.86 -8.94 -2.59
C LEU A 65 -15.89 -9.32 -4.05
N PHE A 66 -16.97 -9.97 -4.46
CA PHE A 66 -17.27 -10.13 -5.87
C PHE A 66 -17.41 -8.74 -6.45
N GLN A 67 -16.33 -8.25 -7.04
CA GLN A 67 -16.28 -7.01 -7.77
C GLN A 67 -17.32 -7.11 -8.86
N LYS A 68 -18.32 -6.23 -8.85
CA LYS A 68 -19.06 -5.98 -10.07
C LYS A 68 -18.14 -5.17 -10.98
N PRO A 69 -17.71 -5.74 -12.11
CA PRO A 69 -16.84 -5.05 -13.06
C PRO A 69 -17.44 -3.74 -13.61
N ASP A 70 -18.72 -3.52 -13.38
CA ASP A 70 -19.56 -2.52 -14.04
C ASP A 70 -19.35 -1.09 -13.52
N GLN A 71 -18.62 -0.90 -12.40
CA GLN A 71 -18.41 0.43 -11.81
C GLN A 71 -17.09 1.11 -12.23
N ILE A 72 -16.17 0.36 -12.83
CA ILE A 72 -14.95 0.95 -13.38
C ILE A 72 -15.19 1.26 -14.84
N GLU A 73 -15.06 2.54 -15.18
CA GLU A 73 -15.24 3.04 -16.53
C GLU A 73 -14.27 2.36 -17.51
N VAL A 74 -14.72 2.18 -18.74
CA VAL A 74 -13.87 1.76 -19.85
C VAL A 74 -13.38 3.04 -20.53
N GLY A 75 -12.07 3.21 -20.64
CA GLY A 75 -11.45 4.36 -21.26
C GLY A 75 -11.49 4.32 -22.78
N GLU A 76 -10.99 5.38 -23.41
CA GLU A 76 -10.87 5.48 -24.89
C GLU A 76 -9.93 4.40 -25.45
N ASP A 77 -9.01 3.90 -24.64
CA ASP A 77 -8.10 2.77 -24.93
C ASP A 77 -8.80 1.40 -24.95
N GLY A 78 -10.10 1.37 -24.63
CA GLY A 78 -10.92 0.15 -24.59
C GLY A 78 -10.71 -0.71 -23.34
N PHE A 79 -9.89 -0.28 -22.40
CA PHE A 79 -9.60 -0.99 -21.15
C PHE A 79 -10.30 -0.36 -19.94
N ARG A 80 -10.61 -1.17 -18.93
CA ARG A 80 -11.10 -0.68 -17.66
C ARG A 80 -10.01 0.11 -16.94
N GLN A 81 -10.37 1.30 -16.45
CA GLN A 81 -9.46 2.29 -15.88
C GLN A 81 -9.12 1.96 -14.40
N TRP A 82 -8.41 0.85 -14.17
CA TRP A 82 -7.99 0.47 -12.81
C TRP A 82 -6.78 1.27 -12.31
N ASP A 83 -5.93 1.72 -13.21
CA ASP A 83 -4.65 2.34 -12.91
C ASP A 83 -4.76 3.88 -12.80
N VAL A 84 -5.89 4.39 -12.28
CA VAL A 84 -6.17 5.83 -12.11
C VAL A 84 -6.67 6.14 -10.69
N ILE A 85 -6.42 7.37 -10.23
CA ILE A 85 -6.86 7.83 -8.89
C ILE A 85 -8.37 7.72 -8.69
N THR A 86 -9.15 7.97 -9.73
CA THR A 86 -10.63 7.94 -9.67
C THR A 86 -11.20 6.53 -9.42
N ALA A 87 -10.41 5.49 -9.65
CA ALA A 87 -10.78 4.11 -9.33
C ALA A 87 -10.69 3.80 -7.83
N LEU A 88 -10.05 4.67 -7.05
CA LEU A 88 -9.73 4.50 -5.64
C LEU A 88 -10.56 5.46 -4.76
N ASP A 89 -11.00 4.99 -3.60
CA ASP A 89 -11.54 5.83 -2.53
C ASP A 89 -10.40 6.42 -1.70
N MET A 90 -9.78 7.46 -2.27
CA MET A 90 -8.63 8.11 -1.65
C MET A 90 -8.98 8.86 -0.37
N ASP A 91 -10.23 9.29 -0.22
CA ASP A 91 -10.70 9.95 1.01
C ASP A 91 -10.81 8.94 2.15
N ALA A 92 -11.33 7.74 1.89
CA ALA A 92 -11.32 6.65 2.87
C ALA A 92 -9.89 6.27 3.27
N MET A 93 -8.96 6.23 2.32
CA MET A 93 -7.54 5.96 2.59
C MET A 93 -6.92 7.04 3.49
N VAL A 94 -7.12 8.32 3.19
CA VAL A 94 -6.64 9.43 4.02
C VAL A 94 -7.21 9.35 5.43
N ASN A 95 -8.52 9.08 5.55
CA ASN A 95 -9.18 8.95 6.85
C ASN A 95 -8.63 7.76 7.66
N THR A 96 -8.30 6.64 7.01
CA THR A 96 -7.65 5.49 7.64
C THR A 96 -6.27 5.85 8.20
N ILE A 97 -5.45 6.56 7.43
CA ILE A 97 -4.12 7.02 7.86
C ILE A 97 -4.24 8.05 9.00
N ARG A 98 -5.22 8.95 8.95
CA ARG A 98 -5.50 9.90 10.04
C ARG A 98 -5.92 9.18 11.31
N GLY A 99 -6.81 8.19 11.22
CA GLY A 99 -7.22 7.36 12.36
C GLY A 99 -6.03 6.66 13.03
N TRP A 100 -5.09 6.13 12.24
CA TRP A 100 -3.83 5.64 12.78
C TRP A 100 -3.01 6.76 13.44
N SER A 101 -2.91 7.92 12.80
CA SER A 101 -2.15 9.05 13.33
C SER A 101 -2.73 9.59 14.64
N GLU A 102 -4.04 9.50 14.86
CA GLU A 102 -4.69 9.88 16.11
C GLU A 102 -4.34 8.91 17.24
N ASN A 103 -4.51 7.60 17.01
CA ASN A 103 -4.23 6.57 18.01
C ASN A 103 -3.65 5.28 17.39
N PRO A 104 -2.31 5.20 17.23
CA PRO A 104 -1.65 4.04 16.63
C PRO A 104 -1.90 2.73 17.38
N VAL A 105 -1.97 2.77 18.71
CA VAL A 105 -2.19 1.58 19.54
C VAL A 105 -3.59 1.02 19.32
N LYS A 106 -4.61 1.86 19.36
CA LYS A 106 -5.99 1.46 19.09
C LYS A 106 -6.14 0.91 17.67
N PHE A 107 -5.50 1.58 16.70
CA PHE A 107 -5.49 1.14 15.31
C PHE A 107 -4.85 -0.23 15.17
N ALA A 108 -3.67 -0.45 15.75
CA ALA A 108 -2.98 -1.73 15.74
C ALA A 108 -3.85 -2.87 16.31
N HIS A 109 -4.46 -2.65 17.47
CA HIS A 109 -5.38 -3.63 18.07
C HIS A 109 -6.58 -3.96 17.19
N SER A 110 -7.19 -2.96 16.54
CA SER A 110 -8.34 -3.18 15.65
C SER A 110 -7.97 -3.93 14.37
N HIS A 111 -6.67 -3.94 14.00
CA HIS A 111 -6.13 -4.63 12.82
C HIS A 111 -5.35 -5.91 13.18
N GLY A 112 -5.49 -6.40 14.42
CA GLY A 112 -4.87 -7.66 14.86
C GLY A 112 -3.35 -7.60 15.00
N VAL A 113 -2.76 -6.40 15.10
CA VAL A 113 -1.33 -6.21 15.33
C VAL A 113 -1.07 -6.13 16.82
N ASN A 114 -0.24 -7.05 17.33
CA ASN A 114 0.21 -7.03 18.73
C ASN A 114 1.23 -5.90 18.91
N VAL A 115 0.87 -4.89 19.67
CA VAL A 115 1.80 -3.87 20.15
C VAL A 115 2.53 -4.45 21.35
N SER A 116 3.81 -4.72 21.20
CA SER A 116 4.64 -5.18 22.33
C SER A 116 4.73 -4.06 23.35
N PRO A 117 4.29 -4.25 24.59
CA PRO A 117 4.65 -3.32 25.65
C PRO A 117 6.17 -3.41 25.81
N SER A 118 6.87 -2.32 25.52
CA SER A 118 8.31 -2.28 25.79
C SER A 118 8.50 -2.37 27.30
N THR A 119 9.07 -3.47 27.76
CA THR A 119 9.35 -3.75 29.18
C THR A 119 10.39 -2.81 29.78
N GLU A 120 10.99 -1.91 29.00
CA GLU A 120 12.12 -1.08 29.44
C GLU A 120 11.94 0.43 29.21
N VAL A 121 10.88 0.90 28.53
CA VAL A 121 10.67 2.34 28.32
C VAL A 121 9.63 2.83 29.31
N ALA A 122 10.09 3.58 30.31
CA ALA A 122 9.27 4.13 31.40
C ALA A 122 8.27 5.21 30.94
N ASP A 123 8.36 5.68 29.67
CA ASP A 123 7.53 6.74 29.12
C ASP A 123 6.81 6.26 27.84
N PRO A 124 5.46 6.14 27.85
CA PRO A 124 4.67 5.78 26.68
C PRO A 124 4.85 6.72 25.50
N ASP A 125 5.23 7.98 25.75
CA ASP A 125 5.42 8.98 24.69
C ASP A 125 6.72 8.80 23.91
N GLN A 126 7.66 8.01 24.42
CA GLN A 126 8.92 7.67 23.73
C GLN A 126 8.78 6.47 22.79
N GLN A 127 7.66 5.76 22.84
CA GLN A 127 7.45 4.59 21.97
C GLN A 127 7.27 5.01 20.49
N ILE A 128 8.04 4.36 19.61
CA ILE A 128 7.95 4.58 18.16
C ILE A 128 6.83 3.71 17.59
N HIS A 129 5.92 4.35 16.86
CA HIS A 129 4.90 3.68 16.06
C HIS A 129 5.13 3.98 14.59
N ILE A 130 5.13 2.95 13.76
CA ILE A 130 5.42 3.04 12.34
C ILE A 130 4.18 2.67 11.53
N LEU A 131 3.87 3.44 10.51
CA LEU A 131 2.89 3.09 9.50
C LEU A 131 3.58 2.98 8.15
N ILE A 132 3.46 1.84 7.51
CA ILE A 132 3.82 1.66 6.11
C ILE A 132 2.55 1.85 5.27
N VAL A 133 2.62 2.74 4.29
CA VAL A 133 1.58 2.93 3.28
C VAL A 133 2.13 2.41 1.97
N GLU A 134 1.52 1.36 1.41
CA GLU A 134 1.97 0.70 0.20
C GLU A 134 0.97 0.91 -0.94
N GLY A 135 1.46 1.26 -2.13
CA GLY A 135 0.58 1.44 -3.28
C GLY A 135 1.29 1.84 -4.57
N PHE A 136 0.51 2.04 -5.61
CA PHE A 136 1.01 2.38 -6.95
C PHE A 136 0.79 3.85 -7.34
N LEU A 137 -0.15 4.56 -6.67
CA LEU A 137 -0.48 5.98 -6.90
C LEU A 137 -0.38 6.83 -5.63
N LEU A 138 0.53 6.51 -4.71
CA LEU A 138 0.66 7.18 -3.42
C LEU A 138 1.05 8.66 -3.56
N TYR A 139 1.90 8.97 -4.53
CA TYR A 139 2.54 10.27 -4.70
C TYR A 139 1.86 11.14 -5.78
N ASN A 140 0.69 10.70 -6.24
CA ASN A 140 -0.15 11.42 -7.19
C ASN A 140 -1.38 12.06 -6.54
N TYR A 141 -1.54 11.91 -5.22
CA TYR A 141 -2.68 12.45 -4.48
C TYR A 141 -2.22 13.41 -3.40
N LYS A 142 -2.43 14.70 -3.65
CA LYS A 142 -1.90 15.79 -2.82
C LYS A 142 -2.16 15.64 -1.32
N PRO A 143 -3.37 15.24 -0.83
CA PRO A 143 -3.63 15.08 0.60
C PRO A 143 -2.79 14.00 1.30
N LEU A 144 -2.17 13.07 0.55
CA LEU A 144 -1.25 12.08 1.08
C LEU A 144 0.20 12.54 1.10
N MET A 145 0.58 13.52 0.26
CA MET A 145 1.98 13.93 0.13
C MET A 145 2.55 14.49 1.44
N ASP A 146 1.73 15.20 2.20
CA ASP A 146 2.14 15.86 3.43
C ASP A 146 2.19 14.91 4.65
N VAL A 147 1.72 13.65 4.51
CA VAL A 147 1.69 12.72 5.64
C VAL A 147 2.95 11.86 5.77
N TYR A 148 3.74 11.75 4.70
CA TYR A 148 4.91 10.89 4.67
C TYR A 148 6.13 11.54 5.34
N ASN A 149 6.80 10.79 6.21
CA ASN A 149 8.09 11.18 6.75
C ASN A 149 9.25 10.68 5.87
N LYS A 150 9.01 9.61 5.12
CA LYS A 150 9.95 9.04 4.16
C LYS A 150 9.20 8.40 2.98
N CYS A 151 9.72 8.62 1.78
CA CYS A 151 9.13 8.09 0.55
C CYS A 151 10.13 7.21 -0.18
N TYR A 152 9.72 5.99 -0.53
CA TYR A 152 10.48 5.07 -1.39
C TYR A 152 9.68 4.76 -2.65
N TYR A 153 10.38 4.61 -3.76
CA TYR A 153 9.76 4.25 -5.04
C TYR A 153 10.54 3.16 -5.75
N ILE A 154 9.92 1.98 -5.92
CA ILE A 154 10.52 0.84 -6.60
C ILE A 154 10.22 0.93 -8.10
N SER A 155 11.26 0.86 -8.93
CA SER A 155 11.14 0.80 -10.38
C SER A 155 11.86 -0.41 -10.95
N ILE A 156 11.31 -0.96 -12.03
CA ILE A 156 11.92 -2.00 -12.88
C ILE A 156 11.70 -1.64 -14.33
N PRO A 157 12.58 -2.11 -15.25
CA PRO A 157 12.42 -1.90 -16.68
C PRO A 157 11.15 -2.59 -17.22
N TYR A 158 10.65 -2.06 -18.36
CA TYR A 158 9.46 -2.57 -19.05
C TYR A 158 9.47 -4.10 -19.23
N GLY A 159 10.56 -4.63 -19.80
CA GLY A 159 10.66 -6.06 -20.10
C GLY A 159 10.56 -6.96 -18.87
N GLU A 160 11.18 -6.54 -17.76
CA GLU A 160 11.11 -7.26 -16.50
C GLU A 160 9.73 -7.13 -15.85
N CYS A 161 9.12 -5.95 -15.91
CA CYS A 161 7.76 -5.76 -15.41
C CYS A 161 6.76 -6.65 -16.15
N LYS A 162 6.83 -6.67 -17.50
CA LYS A 162 6.01 -7.53 -18.35
C LYS A 162 6.22 -9.02 -18.03
N ARG A 163 7.49 -9.45 -17.91
CA ARG A 163 7.85 -10.83 -17.56
C ARG A 163 7.27 -11.22 -16.19
N ARG A 164 7.44 -10.39 -15.16
CA ARG A 164 6.89 -10.67 -13.82
C ARG A 164 5.37 -10.72 -13.84
N ARG A 165 4.73 -9.81 -14.59
CA ARG A 165 3.26 -9.78 -14.71
C ARG A 165 2.72 -11.03 -15.39
N SER A 166 3.37 -11.52 -16.47
CA SER A 166 2.95 -12.71 -17.19
C SER A 166 3.06 -14.01 -16.38
N THR A 167 3.91 -14.03 -15.35
CA THR A 167 4.06 -15.21 -14.46
C THR A 167 3.17 -15.14 -13.21
N ARG A 168 2.55 -13.97 -12.94
CA ARG A 168 1.65 -13.81 -11.80
C ARG A 168 0.27 -14.38 -12.11
N GLN A 169 -0.24 -15.19 -11.21
CA GLN A 169 -1.62 -15.68 -11.30
C GLN A 169 -2.57 -14.63 -10.72
N TYR A 170 -3.45 -14.12 -11.56
CA TYR A 170 -4.56 -13.25 -11.15
C TYR A 170 -5.84 -14.06 -11.09
N THR A 171 -6.73 -13.73 -10.17
CA THR A 171 -8.06 -14.37 -10.08
C THR A 171 -8.86 -14.16 -11.37
N VAL A 172 -8.74 -12.99 -11.98
CA VAL A 172 -9.25 -12.67 -13.31
C VAL A 172 -8.05 -12.41 -14.21
N PRO A 173 -7.85 -13.20 -15.27
CA PRO A 173 -6.74 -13.00 -16.19
C PRO A 173 -6.81 -11.63 -16.88
N ASP A 174 -5.65 -11.03 -17.11
CA ASP A 174 -5.55 -9.79 -17.88
C ASP A 174 -6.08 -10.01 -19.31
N PRO A 175 -6.93 -9.13 -19.83
CA PRO A 175 -7.30 -9.17 -21.24
C PRO A 175 -6.07 -8.93 -22.13
N PRO A 176 -6.05 -9.53 -23.34
CA PRO A 176 -4.94 -9.34 -24.27
C PRO A 176 -4.63 -7.87 -24.53
N GLY A 177 -3.37 -7.50 -24.47
CA GLY A 177 -2.91 -6.12 -24.73
C GLY A 177 -3.09 -5.14 -23.59
N LEU A 178 -3.66 -5.55 -22.45
CA LEU A 178 -3.88 -4.65 -21.30
C LEU A 178 -2.58 -4.02 -20.81
N PHE A 179 -1.52 -4.80 -20.69
CA PHE A 179 -0.27 -4.30 -20.15
C PHE A 179 0.36 -3.22 -21.02
N GLU A 180 0.42 -3.46 -22.32
CA GLU A 180 0.99 -2.53 -23.30
C GLU A 180 0.08 -1.33 -23.59
N GLY A 181 -1.23 -1.58 -23.67
CA GLY A 181 -2.20 -0.56 -24.06
C GLY A 181 -2.66 0.34 -22.93
N HIS A 182 -2.57 -0.13 -21.68
CA HIS A 182 -3.08 0.63 -20.54
C HIS A 182 -2.10 0.68 -19.37
N VAL A 183 -1.75 -0.45 -18.76
CA VAL A 183 -1.01 -0.49 -17.49
C VAL A 183 0.33 0.24 -17.57
N TRP A 184 1.12 -0.04 -18.59
CA TRP A 184 2.44 0.58 -18.74
C TRP A 184 2.36 2.07 -19.14
N PRO A 185 1.53 2.50 -20.09
CA PRO A 185 1.32 3.91 -20.38
C PRO A 185 0.85 4.71 -19.17
N MET A 186 -0.10 4.18 -18.38
CA MET A 186 -0.59 4.84 -17.17
C MET A 186 0.50 4.92 -16.10
N TYR A 187 1.28 3.86 -15.91
CA TYR A 187 2.44 3.90 -15.04
C TYR A 187 3.42 5.01 -15.41
N LEU A 188 3.77 5.14 -16.69
CA LEU A 188 4.68 6.19 -17.15
C LEU A 188 4.12 7.59 -16.92
N LYS A 189 2.83 7.79 -17.22
CA LYS A 189 2.13 9.05 -16.97
C LYS A 189 2.23 9.45 -15.50
N HIS A 190 1.78 8.59 -14.60
CA HIS A 190 1.76 8.87 -13.17
C HIS A 190 3.16 9.00 -12.56
N ARG A 191 4.14 8.24 -13.08
CA ARG A 191 5.53 8.40 -12.68
C ARG A 191 6.07 9.79 -13.05
N ASN A 192 5.76 10.29 -14.24
CA ASN A 192 6.19 11.62 -14.66
C ASN A 192 5.54 12.71 -13.80
N GLU A 193 4.23 12.63 -13.55
CA GLU A 193 3.51 13.53 -12.64
C GLU A 193 4.15 13.54 -11.24
N MET A 194 4.50 12.37 -10.71
CA MET A 194 5.18 12.24 -9.43
C MET A 194 6.56 12.92 -9.43
N VAL A 195 7.35 12.73 -10.48
CA VAL A 195 8.69 13.37 -10.61
C VAL A 195 8.54 14.90 -10.66
N GLU A 196 7.54 15.41 -11.38
CA GLU A 196 7.26 16.84 -11.48
C GLU A 196 6.78 17.46 -10.16
N SER A 197 6.24 16.65 -9.25
CA SER A 197 5.77 17.14 -7.93
C SER A 197 6.91 17.63 -7.02
N GLY A 198 8.16 17.24 -7.30
CA GLY A 198 9.33 17.66 -6.52
C GLY A 198 9.44 17.01 -5.14
N LEU A 199 8.69 15.96 -4.86
CA LEU A 199 8.80 15.19 -3.62
C LEU A 199 10.19 14.58 -3.46
N ASP A 200 10.70 14.58 -2.23
CA ASP A 200 11.94 13.86 -1.89
C ASP A 200 11.67 12.36 -1.80
N ILE A 201 12.02 11.64 -2.84
CA ILE A 201 11.76 10.21 -3.00
C ILE A 201 13.06 9.45 -3.16
N ALA A 202 13.29 8.45 -2.30
CA ALA A 202 14.38 7.49 -2.44
C ALA A 202 14.01 6.42 -3.49
N TYR A 203 14.68 6.45 -4.63
CA TYR A 203 14.44 5.47 -5.70
C TYR A 203 15.17 4.17 -5.41
N LEU A 204 14.44 3.06 -5.57
CA LEU A 204 14.93 1.70 -5.36
C LEU A 204 14.97 0.94 -6.69
N ASP A 205 16.10 0.32 -6.97
CA ASP A 205 16.26 -0.56 -8.12
C ASP A 205 15.64 -1.94 -7.81
N GLY A 206 14.48 -2.21 -8.39
CA GLY A 206 13.75 -3.46 -8.23
C GLY A 206 14.36 -4.67 -8.96
N LEU A 207 15.51 -4.49 -9.63
CA LEU A 207 16.34 -5.59 -10.17
C LEU A 207 17.29 -6.17 -9.13
N LYS A 208 17.57 -5.45 -8.04
CA LYS A 208 18.35 -5.98 -6.93
C LYS A 208 17.63 -7.16 -6.28
N SER A 209 18.38 -7.99 -5.57
CA SER A 209 17.79 -9.07 -4.78
C SER A 209 16.81 -8.51 -3.72
N GLU A 210 15.81 -9.31 -3.35
CA GLU A 210 14.86 -8.96 -2.28
C GLU A 210 15.59 -8.62 -0.97
N GLU A 211 16.66 -9.36 -0.65
CA GLU A 211 17.53 -9.09 0.50
C GLU A 211 18.21 -7.74 0.38
N GLY A 212 18.79 -7.44 -0.80
CA GLY A 212 19.50 -6.18 -1.02
C GLY A 212 18.61 -4.95 -0.93
N ILE A 213 17.36 -5.03 -1.45
CA ILE A 213 16.38 -3.94 -1.32
C ILE A 213 15.93 -3.80 0.14
N TYR A 214 15.64 -4.92 0.80
CA TYR A 214 15.22 -4.93 2.20
C TYR A 214 16.30 -4.31 3.11
N SER A 215 17.56 -4.77 3.01
CA SER A 215 18.66 -4.26 3.85
C SER A 215 18.86 -2.76 3.63
N GLN A 216 18.86 -2.30 2.36
CA GLN A 216 18.99 -0.88 2.04
C GLN A 216 17.91 -0.03 2.71
N VAL A 217 16.64 -0.46 2.62
CA VAL A 217 15.50 0.30 3.20
C VAL A 217 15.49 0.20 4.72
N TYR A 218 15.74 -0.99 5.26
CA TYR A 218 15.76 -1.21 6.71
C TYR A 218 16.84 -0.37 7.39
N GLU A 219 18.06 -0.35 6.86
CA GLU A 219 19.17 0.46 7.37
C GLU A 219 18.87 1.97 7.29
N ASP A 220 18.27 2.45 6.19
CA ASP A 220 17.88 3.84 6.03
C ASP A 220 16.81 4.26 7.06
N ILE A 221 15.81 3.39 7.30
CA ILE A 221 14.80 3.62 8.33
C ILE A 221 15.44 3.66 9.73
N GLN A 222 16.28 2.68 10.05
CA GLN A 222 16.97 2.60 11.35
C GLN A 222 17.81 3.85 11.61
N ASN A 223 18.62 4.27 10.64
CA ASN A 223 19.44 5.47 10.74
C ASN A 223 18.59 6.73 10.93
N THR A 224 17.44 6.81 10.22
CA THR A 224 16.54 7.96 10.37
C THR A 224 15.88 8.00 11.75
N LEU A 225 15.51 6.84 12.29
CA LEU A 225 14.91 6.76 13.62
C LEU A 225 15.93 7.07 14.73
N LEU A 226 17.16 6.57 14.61
CA LEU A 226 18.26 6.85 15.57
C LEU A 226 18.64 8.33 15.60
N ASN A 227 18.61 9.01 14.46
CA ASN A 227 18.94 10.44 14.38
C ASN A 227 17.82 11.36 14.93
N ARG A 228 16.66 10.83 15.28
CA ARG A 228 15.52 11.56 15.84
C ARG A 228 15.28 11.31 17.33
N LEU A 229 16.02 10.37 17.91
CA LEU A 229 16.10 10.11 19.36
C LEU A 229 17.19 10.95 19.99
#